data_3241f88eca9da558a31565dee83fc7d6
#
_entry.id   3241f88eca9da558a31565dee83fc7d6
#
_cell.length_a   1.000
_cell.length_b   1.000
_cell.length_c   1.000
_cell.angle_alpha   90.00
_cell.angle_beta   90.00
_cell.angle_gamma   90.00
#
_symmetry.space_group_name_H-M   'P 1'
#
loop_
_entity.id
_entity.type
_entity.pdbx_description
1 polymer ?
#
loop_
_entity_poly.entity_id
_entity_poly.type
_entity_poly.pdbx_seq_one_letter_code
_entity_poly.pdbx_strand_id
1 'polypeptide(L)'
;TVLVNDGRILWYNGHFREQVLGDCDAVTRPVDRVLPELDLAVCSRPHGQDLTVGERRFTAYSAAAKGSRGASLVYLIDDTFYKETLDEYNESRPACLIIVIDSYDELFDDMKDSEQAKELESINSLLEEYIGHSTGFLRRVSNSRYIAVVEERDVRWMLEGRFDILDRVRALHPGGLTTLSIGVGHGGKTLQECHQMARESIDIALGRGGDQAAVKTVDGFEFYGGISHGVEKRSHVRSYRHTCLGYYDLC
;
A
#
# COMPACT_ATOMS: atom_id res chain seq x y z
N THR A 1 -13.43 -19.94 -22.46
CA THR A 1 -14.78 -20.37 -22.08
C THR A 1 -14.78 -21.87 -21.81
N VAL A 2 -15.46 -22.31 -20.75
CA VAL A 2 -15.61 -23.72 -20.36
C VAL A 2 -17.05 -24.01 -19.97
N LEU A 3 -17.57 -25.17 -20.37
CA LEU A 3 -18.89 -25.67 -19.97
C LEU A 3 -18.70 -26.71 -18.86
N VAL A 4 -19.33 -26.47 -17.73
CA VAL A 4 -19.27 -27.32 -16.55
C VAL A 4 -20.67 -27.86 -16.24
N ASN A 5 -20.77 -29.16 -15.95
CA ASN A 5 -21.99 -29.78 -15.45
C ASN A 5 -21.67 -30.71 -14.28
N ASP A 6 -22.40 -30.59 -13.19
CA ASP A 6 -22.20 -31.38 -11.97
C ASP A 6 -20.71 -31.39 -11.52
N GLY A 7 -20.05 -30.24 -11.60
CA GLY A 7 -18.64 -30.07 -11.22
C GLY A 7 -17.63 -30.67 -12.18
N ARG A 8 -18.04 -31.14 -13.38
CA ARG A 8 -17.15 -31.70 -14.39
C ARG A 8 -17.14 -30.88 -15.65
N ILE A 9 -15.99 -30.80 -16.29
CA ILE A 9 -15.80 -30.10 -17.57
C ILE A 9 -16.38 -30.96 -18.69
N LEU A 10 -17.38 -30.43 -19.40
CA LEU A 10 -17.96 -31.09 -20.58
C LEU A 10 -17.33 -30.63 -21.88
N TRP A 11 -16.96 -29.39 -21.94
CA TRP A 11 -16.43 -28.77 -23.15
C TRP A 11 -15.64 -27.50 -22.81
N TYR A 12 -14.69 -27.16 -23.63
CA TYR A 12 -13.96 -25.90 -23.58
C TYR A 12 -13.52 -25.45 -24.99
N ASN A 13 -13.27 -24.14 -25.14
CA ASN A 13 -12.77 -23.58 -26.38
C ASN A 13 -11.23 -23.61 -26.47
N GLY A 14 -10.69 -23.32 -27.66
CA GLY A 14 -9.24 -23.30 -27.90
C GLY A 14 -8.47 -22.38 -26.99
N HIS A 15 -8.98 -21.16 -26.70
CA HIS A 15 -8.33 -20.22 -25.80
C HIS A 15 -8.23 -20.74 -24.36
N PHE A 16 -9.25 -21.43 -23.87
CA PHE A 16 -9.18 -22.07 -22.56
C PHE A 16 -8.09 -23.15 -22.52
N ARG A 17 -7.99 -23.93 -23.58
CA ARG A 17 -6.92 -24.93 -23.72
C ARG A 17 -5.54 -24.27 -23.69
N GLU A 18 -5.32 -23.26 -24.51
CA GLU A 18 -4.02 -22.60 -24.65
C GLU A 18 -3.60 -21.84 -23.37
N GLN A 19 -4.54 -21.17 -22.72
CA GLN A 19 -4.23 -20.26 -21.60
C GLN A 19 -4.29 -20.93 -20.23
N VAL A 20 -5.08 -22.00 -20.08
CA VAL A 20 -5.34 -22.65 -18.80
C VAL A 20 -4.80 -24.08 -18.73
N LEU A 21 -4.98 -24.86 -19.78
CA LEU A 21 -4.65 -26.28 -19.78
C LEU A 21 -3.27 -26.61 -20.34
N GLY A 22 -2.75 -25.80 -21.27
CA GLY A 22 -1.57 -26.16 -22.04
C GLY A 22 -1.81 -27.42 -22.89
N ASP A 23 -0.96 -28.42 -22.73
CA ASP A 23 -1.05 -29.68 -23.50
C ASP A 23 -2.01 -30.72 -22.88
N CYS A 24 -2.65 -30.40 -21.77
CA CYS A 24 -3.54 -31.34 -21.08
C CYS A 24 -4.97 -31.31 -21.64
N ASP A 25 -5.61 -32.48 -21.72
CA ASP A 25 -7.06 -32.57 -21.92
C ASP A 25 -7.78 -32.61 -20.59
N ALA A 26 -8.85 -31.82 -20.47
CA ALA A 26 -9.63 -31.70 -19.27
C ALA A 26 -11.09 -32.16 -19.42
N VAL A 27 -11.50 -32.67 -20.59
CA VAL A 27 -12.87 -33.19 -20.76
C VAL A 27 -13.14 -34.30 -19.75
N THR A 28 -14.28 -34.26 -19.09
CA THR A 28 -14.73 -35.14 -17.99
C THR A 28 -13.97 -34.99 -16.65
N ARG A 29 -12.91 -34.20 -16.59
CA ARG A 29 -12.21 -33.96 -15.30
C ARG A 29 -13.05 -33.07 -14.39
N PRO A 30 -12.90 -33.23 -13.05
CA PRO A 30 -13.47 -32.31 -12.10
C PRO A 30 -12.89 -30.89 -12.31
N VAL A 31 -13.73 -29.87 -12.29
CA VAL A 31 -13.32 -28.47 -12.54
C VAL A 31 -12.40 -27.96 -11.44
N ASP A 32 -12.57 -28.39 -10.21
CA ASP A 32 -11.73 -28.06 -9.04
C ASP A 32 -10.28 -28.55 -9.18
N ARG A 33 -10.01 -29.54 -10.03
CA ARG A 33 -8.65 -29.97 -10.36
C ARG A 33 -7.94 -29.08 -11.36
N VAL A 34 -8.71 -28.31 -12.13
CA VAL A 34 -8.19 -27.41 -13.18
C VAL A 34 -8.21 -25.95 -12.71
N LEU A 35 -9.27 -25.57 -12.04
CA LEU A 35 -9.50 -24.25 -11.44
C LEU A 35 -9.92 -24.43 -9.97
N PRO A 36 -8.96 -24.65 -9.05
CA PRO A 36 -9.27 -25.00 -7.66
C PRO A 36 -10.06 -23.92 -6.91
N GLU A 37 -9.87 -22.65 -7.28
CA GLU A 37 -10.50 -21.51 -6.63
C GLU A 37 -11.86 -21.14 -7.24
N LEU A 38 -12.30 -21.83 -8.30
CA LEU A 38 -13.52 -21.48 -9.02
C LEU A 38 -14.77 -21.76 -8.18
N ASP A 39 -15.51 -20.71 -7.87
CA ASP A 39 -16.84 -20.78 -7.24
C ASP A 39 -17.90 -20.24 -8.22
N LEU A 40 -18.73 -21.15 -8.74
CA LEU A 40 -19.77 -20.79 -9.73
C LEU A 40 -20.81 -19.81 -9.16
N ALA A 41 -21.03 -19.82 -7.84
CA ALA A 41 -21.97 -18.90 -7.19
C ALA A 41 -21.39 -17.48 -7.12
N VAL A 42 -20.07 -17.36 -6.90
CA VAL A 42 -19.36 -16.07 -6.94
C VAL A 42 -19.29 -15.57 -8.38
N CYS A 43 -18.91 -16.42 -9.33
CA CYS A 43 -18.83 -16.09 -10.75
C CYS A 43 -20.18 -15.61 -11.35
N SER A 44 -21.32 -15.98 -10.76
CA SER A 44 -22.64 -15.53 -11.22
C SER A 44 -22.99 -14.10 -10.80
N ARG A 45 -22.17 -13.47 -9.95
CA ARG A 45 -22.39 -12.08 -9.50
C ARG A 45 -21.92 -11.08 -10.56
N PRO A 46 -22.40 -9.83 -10.53
CA PRO A 46 -22.05 -8.81 -11.52
C PRO A 46 -20.54 -8.54 -11.65
N HIS A 47 -19.78 -8.70 -10.56
CA HIS A 47 -18.33 -8.46 -10.55
C HIS A 47 -17.50 -9.68 -10.92
N GLY A 48 -18.14 -10.86 -11.07
CA GLY A 48 -17.43 -12.10 -11.32
C GLY A 48 -16.56 -12.54 -10.14
N GLN A 49 -15.58 -13.37 -10.45
CA GLN A 49 -14.58 -13.87 -9.49
C GLN A 49 -13.19 -13.72 -10.08
N ASP A 50 -12.27 -13.14 -9.32
CA ASP A 50 -10.85 -13.11 -9.68
C ASP A 50 -10.23 -14.49 -9.49
N LEU A 51 -9.47 -14.93 -10.50
CA LEU A 51 -8.75 -16.19 -10.50
C LEU A 51 -7.33 -15.97 -11.01
N THR A 52 -6.38 -16.69 -10.44
CA THR A 52 -5.00 -16.73 -10.92
C THR A 52 -4.67 -18.13 -11.44
N VAL A 53 -4.17 -18.22 -12.67
CA VAL A 53 -3.76 -19.49 -13.28
C VAL A 53 -2.34 -19.32 -13.85
N GLY A 54 -1.36 -19.89 -13.17
CA GLY A 54 0.04 -19.63 -13.47
C GLY A 54 0.38 -18.16 -13.25
N GLU A 55 0.91 -17.51 -14.29
CA GLU A 55 1.23 -16.07 -14.27
C GLU A 55 0.08 -15.17 -14.76
N ARG A 56 -1.06 -15.78 -15.16
CA ARG A 56 -2.20 -15.03 -15.71
C ARG A 56 -3.28 -14.79 -14.69
N ARG A 57 -3.89 -13.63 -14.80
CA ARG A 57 -5.01 -13.20 -13.94
C ARG A 57 -6.27 -13.09 -14.80
N PHE A 58 -7.34 -13.75 -14.34
CA PHE A 58 -8.61 -13.79 -15.03
C PHE A 58 -9.73 -13.25 -14.16
N THR A 59 -10.75 -12.66 -14.76
CA THR A 59 -12.05 -12.50 -14.14
C THR A 59 -13.00 -13.53 -14.75
N ALA A 60 -13.55 -14.40 -13.88
CA ALA A 60 -14.47 -15.47 -14.26
C ALA A 60 -15.91 -15.06 -14.03
N TYR A 61 -16.75 -15.30 -15.03
CA TYR A 61 -18.19 -15.13 -14.95
C TYR A 61 -18.89 -16.44 -15.26
N SER A 62 -20.02 -16.75 -14.62
CA SER A 62 -20.82 -17.93 -14.93
C SER A 62 -22.25 -17.58 -15.29
N ALA A 63 -22.80 -18.34 -16.23
CA ALA A 63 -24.19 -18.28 -16.60
C ALA A 63 -24.76 -19.70 -16.74
N ALA A 64 -25.97 -19.92 -16.23
CA ALA A 64 -26.65 -21.19 -16.39
C ALA A 64 -26.94 -21.48 -17.88
N ALA A 65 -26.62 -22.69 -18.34
CA ALA A 65 -26.86 -23.09 -19.71
C ALA A 65 -28.36 -23.39 -19.92
N LYS A 66 -28.97 -22.70 -20.86
CA LYS A 66 -30.40 -22.90 -21.19
C LYS A 66 -30.61 -24.34 -21.71
N GLY A 67 -31.56 -25.04 -21.12
CA GLY A 67 -31.98 -26.39 -21.57
C GLY A 67 -31.24 -27.56 -20.92
N SER A 68 -30.24 -27.33 -20.06
CA SER A 68 -29.53 -28.37 -19.33
C SER A 68 -29.64 -28.15 -17.82
N ARG A 69 -30.14 -29.14 -17.08
CA ARG A 69 -30.15 -29.07 -15.59
C ARG A 69 -28.71 -29.24 -15.09
N GLY A 70 -28.25 -28.25 -14.28
CA GLY A 70 -26.94 -28.30 -13.62
C GLY A 70 -25.75 -27.85 -14.47
N ALA A 71 -25.93 -27.49 -15.74
CA ALA A 71 -24.86 -27.00 -16.58
C ALA A 71 -24.68 -25.50 -16.46
N SER A 72 -23.43 -25.06 -16.35
CA SER A 72 -23.01 -23.66 -16.30
C SER A 72 -21.94 -23.40 -17.35
N LEU A 73 -22.08 -22.32 -18.07
CA LEU A 73 -21.05 -21.81 -18.97
C LEU A 73 -20.22 -20.78 -18.20
N VAL A 74 -18.91 -21.02 -18.13
CA VAL A 74 -17.97 -20.13 -17.44
C VAL A 74 -17.13 -19.41 -18.49
N TYR A 75 -17.10 -18.09 -18.38
CA TYR A 75 -16.28 -17.20 -19.20
C TYR A 75 -15.11 -16.74 -18.36
N LEU A 76 -13.89 -16.96 -18.82
CA LEU A 76 -12.67 -16.39 -18.25
C LEU A 76 -12.22 -15.27 -19.18
N ILE A 77 -12.11 -14.09 -18.65
CA ILE A 77 -11.58 -12.92 -19.32
C ILE A 77 -10.15 -12.76 -18.82
N ASP A 78 -9.18 -12.87 -19.74
CA ASP A 78 -7.78 -12.59 -19.41
C ASP A 78 -7.62 -11.07 -19.28
N ASP A 79 -7.53 -10.61 -18.06
CA ASP A 79 -7.35 -9.22 -17.69
C ASP A 79 -6.02 -8.97 -16.95
N THR A 80 -5.05 -9.88 -17.16
CA THR A 80 -3.70 -9.83 -16.59
C THR A 80 -3.09 -8.44 -16.75
N PHE A 81 -3.00 -7.97 -18.00
CA PHE A 81 -2.40 -6.66 -18.28
C PHE A 81 -3.12 -5.50 -17.59
N TYR A 82 -4.45 -5.54 -17.54
CA TYR A 82 -5.24 -4.51 -16.86
C TYR A 82 -4.96 -4.49 -15.36
N LYS A 83 -4.97 -5.66 -14.71
CA LYS A 83 -4.72 -5.80 -13.28
C LYS A 83 -3.29 -5.43 -12.91
N GLU A 84 -2.30 -5.86 -13.70
CA GLU A 84 -0.91 -5.46 -13.50
C GLU A 84 -0.72 -3.95 -13.66
N THR A 85 -1.34 -3.35 -14.67
CA THR A 85 -1.29 -1.89 -14.87
C THR A 85 -1.95 -1.14 -13.72
N LEU A 86 -3.06 -1.66 -13.20
CA LEU A 86 -3.75 -1.07 -12.07
C LEU A 86 -2.92 -1.17 -10.78
N ASP A 87 -2.28 -2.31 -10.56
CA ASP A 87 -1.39 -2.52 -9.40
C ASP A 87 -0.19 -1.57 -9.49
N GLU A 88 0.47 -1.49 -10.66
CA GLU A 88 1.57 -0.56 -10.89
C GLU A 88 1.14 0.90 -10.71
N TYR A 89 -0.03 1.27 -11.24
CA TYR A 89 -0.58 2.61 -11.04
C TYR A 89 -0.79 2.93 -9.56
N ASN A 90 -1.32 2.00 -8.79
CA ASN A 90 -1.56 2.20 -7.36
C ASN A 90 -0.26 2.27 -6.56
N GLU A 91 0.72 1.45 -6.93
CA GLU A 91 2.02 1.38 -6.26
C GLU A 91 2.93 2.55 -6.61
N SER A 92 2.82 3.11 -7.80
CA SER A 92 3.61 4.26 -8.26
C SER A 92 2.99 5.62 -7.91
N ARG A 93 1.83 5.66 -7.24
CA ARG A 93 1.23 6.92 -6.82
C ARG A 93 2.13 7.66 -5.85
N PRO A 94 2.21 9.00 -5.96
CA PRO A 94 3.09 9.76 -5.09
C PRO A 94 2.54 9.86 -3.66
N ALA A 95 3.42 9.70 -2.71
CA ALA A 95 3.25 9.98 -1.29
C ALA A 95 4.18 11.10 -0.84
N CYS A 96 3.86 11.79 0.23
CA CYS A 96 4.64 12.89 0.76
C CYS A 96 5.04 12.62 2.21
N LEU A 97 6.31 12.88 2.52
CA LEU A 97 6.85 12.85 3.87
C LEU A 97 7.33 14.25 4.25
N ILE A 98 7.03 14.67 5.48
CA ILE A 98 7.65 15.82 6.12
C ILE A 98 8.48 15.29 7.29
N ILE A 99 9.77 15.58 7.27
CA ILE A 99 10.72 15.12 8.28
C ILE A 99 11.25 16.35 9.01
N VAL A 100 11.25 16.29 10.32
CA VAL A 100 11.71 17.37 11.19
C VAL A 100 12.76 16.83 12.15
N ILE A 101 13.89 17.55 12.28
CA ILE A 101 14.84 17.34 13.37
C ILE A 101 14.25 17.99 14.60
N ASP A 102 13.95 17.18 15.61
CA ASP A 102 13.34 17.66 16.85
C ASP A 102 14.31 18.52 17.65
N SER A 103 13.77 19.53 18.36
CA SER A 103 14.54 20.43 19.23
C SER A 103 15.80 21.01 18.59
N TYR A 104 15.74 21.31 17.28
CA TYR A 104 16.89 21.77 16.49
C TYR A 104 17.63 22.94 17.14
N ASP A 105 16.92 23.99 17.54
CA ASP A 105 17.50 25.20 18.12
C ASP A 105 18.18 24.90 19.46
N GLU A 106 17.53 24.12 20.33
CA GLU A 106 18.07 23.73 21.64
C GLU A 106 19.35 22.85 21.51
N LEU A 107 19.39 21.98 20.48
CA LEU A 107 20.52 21.11 20.22
C LEU A 107 21.77 21.86 19.77
N PHE A 108 21.58 22.91 18.99
CA PHE A 108 22.67 23.58 18.31
C PHE A 108 23.12 24.89 18.95
N ASP A 109 22.33 25.46 19.88
CA ASP A 109 22.66 26.74 20.56
C ASP A 109 23.98 26.64 21.36
N ASP A 110 24.29 25.50 21.94
CA ASP A 110 25.50 25.30 22.74
C ASP A 110 26.66 24.62 21.99
N MET A 111 26.44 24.24 20.71
CA MET A 111 27.45 23.53 19.91
C MET A 111 28.32 24.51 19.10
N LYS A 112 29.61 24.14 18.93
CA LYS A 112 30.48 24.85 17.99
C LYS A 112 30.04 24.63 16.56
N ASP A 113 30.16 25.65 15.70
CA ASP A 113 29.78 25.59 14.29
C ASP A 113 30.31 24.35 13.55
N SER A 114 31.53 23.91 13.88
CA SER A 114 32.16 22.74 13.27
C SER A 114 31.56 21.40 13.72
N GLU A 115 31.07 21.33 14.94
CA GLU A 115 30.39 20.14 15.49
C GLU A 115 28.97 20.07 14.96
N GLN A 116 28.27 21.21 14.93
CA GLN A 116 26.96 21.36 14.31
C GLN A 116 26.94 20.91 12.83
N ALA A 117 27.95 21.36 12.05
CA ALA A 117 28.05 20.99 10.64
C ALA A 117 28.23 19.48 10.44
N LYS A 118 29.04 18.83 11.27
CA LYS A 118 29.25 17.37 11.21
C LYS A 118 28.00 16.58 11.57
N GLU A 119 27.27 17.04 12.61
CA GLU A 119 26.01 16.42 13.02
C GLU A 119 24.98 16.46 11.90
N LEU A 120 24.78 17.64 11.34
CA LEU A 120 23.88 17.83 10.22
C LEU A 120 24.26 17.02 8.98
N GLU A 121 25.56 16.90 8.69
CA GLU A 121 26.06 16.08 7.61
C GLU A 121 25.73 14.59 7.84
N SER A 122 25.90 14.11 9.08
CA SER A 122 25.54 12.73 9.45
C SER A 122 24.04 12.45 9.29
N ILE A 123 23.19 13.37 9.77
CA ILE A 123 21.73 13.24 9.61
C ILE A 123 21.36 13.29 8.13
N ASN A 124 21.89 14.27 7.37
CA ASN A 124 21.65 14.37 5.93
C ASN A 124 22.01 13.07 5.21
N SER A 125 23.19 12.52 5.48
CA SER A 125 23.67 11.28 4.84
C SER A 125 22.74 10.10 5.14
N LEU A 126 22.25 9.96 6.37
CA LEU A 126 21.29 8.92 6.73
C LEU A 126 19.94 9.10 6.04
N LEU A 127 19.44 10.34 5.96
CA LEU A 127 18.18 10.63 5.28
C LEU A 127 18.29 10.43 3.77
N GLU A 128 19.41 10.85 3.15
CA GLU A 128 19.68 10.64 1.73
C GLU A 128 19.81 9.15 1.41
N GLU A 129 20.49 8.37 2.26
CA GLU A 129 20.58 6.92 2.11
C GLU A 129 19.18 6.28 2.23
N TYR A 130 18.40 6.65 3.26
CA TYR A 130 17.08 6.09 3.51
C TYR A 130 16.11 6.34 2.37
N ILE A 131 16.04 7.59 1.90
CA ILE A 131 15.19 7.94 0.76
C ILE A 131 15.79 7.46 -0.57
N GLY A 132 17.12 7.33 -0.67
CA GLY A 132 17.81 6.81 -1.84
C GLY A 132 17.49 5.36 -2.19
N HIS A 133 16.88 4.59 -1.29
CA HIS A 133 16.33 3.26 -1.60
C HIS A 133 15.02 3.33 -2.41
N SER A 134 14.39 4.50 -2.46
CA SER A 134 13.18 4.77 -3.24
C SER A 134 13.52 5.40 -4.60
N THR A 135 12.52 5.50 -5.47
CA THR A 135 12.60 6.30 -6.70
C THR A 135 12.34 7.79 -6.47
N GLY A 136 12.08 8.16 -5.23
CA GLY A 136 11.70 9.49 -4.81
C GLY A 136 12.87 10.46 -4.67
N PHE A 137 12.60 11.59 -4.06
CA PHE A 137 13.62 12.58 -3.76
C PHE A 137 13.44 13.17 -2.37
N LEU A 138 14.55 13.63 -1.78
CA LEU A 138 14.60 14.38 -0.54
C LEU A 138 15.02 15.82 -0.81
N ARG A 139 14.36 16.78 -0.17
CA ARG A 139 14.76 18.19 -0.23
C ARG A 139 14.71 18.84 1.13
N ARG A 140 15.80 19.47 1.52
CA ARG A 140 15.86 20.32 2.71
C ARG A 140 15.16 21.65 2.41
N VAL A 141 14.18 22.03 3.23
CA VAL A 141 13.38 23.27 3.07
C VAL A 141 13.70 24.33 4.14
N SER A 142 14.24 23.89 5.27
CA SER A 142 14.78 24.78 6.32
C SER A 142 15.91 24.07 7.08
N ASN A 143 16.45 24.72 8.09
CA ASN A 143 17.52 24.13 8.90
C ASN A 143 17.12 22.80 9.55
N SER A 144 15.89 22.69 10.02
CA SER A 144 15.39 21.50 10.72
C SER A 144 14.39 20.68 9.92
N ARG A 145 13.98 21.11 8.71
CA ARG A 145 12.86 20.47 8.00
C ARG A 145 13.24 20.02 6.60
N TYR A 146 12.79 18.81 6.28
CA TYR A 146 12.91 18.19 4.96
C TYR A 146 11.55 17.79 4.43
N ILE A 147 11.43 17.74 3.11
CA ILE A 147 10.31 17.14 2.39
C ILE A 147 10.86 16.05 1.50
N ALA A 148 10.22 14.89 1.53
CA ALA A 148 10.45 13.83 0.56
C ALA A 148 9.15 13.53 -0.19
N VAL A 149 9.30 13.19 -1.47
CA VAL A 149 8.22 12.62 -2.28
C VAL A 149 8.71 11.26 -2.74
N VAL A 150 7.93 10.25 -2.45
CA VAL A 150 8.22 8.83 -2.72
C VAL A 150 6.99 8.17 -3.34
N GLU A 151 7.07 6.90 -3.72
CA GLU A 151 5.93 6.15 -4.21
C GLU A 151 5.21 5.40 -3.07
N GLU A 152 3.97 4.98 -3.29
CA GLU A 152 3.18 4.18 -2.32
C GLU A 152 3.90 2.87 -1.94
N ARG A 153 4.61 2.23 -2.89
CA ARG A 153 5.41 1.04 -2.62
C ARG A 153 6.53 1.31 -1.61
N ASP A 154 7.12 2.50 -1.66
CA ASP A 154 8.19 2.90 -0.74
C ASP A 154 7.63 3.17 0.67
N VAL A 155 6.44 3.79 0.75
CA VAL A 155 5.74 3.97 2.04
C VAL A 155 5.45 2.61 2.67
N ARG A 156 5.01 1.63 1.90
CA ARG A 156 4.77 0.26 2.39
C ARG A 156 6.05 -0.36 2.97
N TRP A 157 7.17 -0.23 2.26
CA TRP A 157 8.47 -0.67 2.75
C TRP A 157 8.86 0.05 4.06
N MET A 158 8.65 1.38 4.16
CA MET A 158 8.91 2.15 5.38
C MET A 158 8.03 1.71 6.56
N LEU A 159 6.77 1.37 6.29
CA LEU A 159 5.83 0.84 7.29
C LEU A 159 6.26 -0.54 7.80
N GLU A 160 6.67 -1.45 6.91
CA GLU A 160 7.19 -2.78 7.25
C GLU A 160 8.46 -2.67 8.09
N GLY A 161 9.38 -1.77 7.72
CA GLY A 161 10.58 -1.41 8.45
C GLY A 161 10.34 -0.57 9.71
N ARG A 162 9.07 -0.20 10.00
CA ARG A 162 8.65 0.58 11.17
C ARG A 162 9.41 1.90 11.33
N PHE A 163 9.82 2.50 10.20
CA PHE A 163 10.61 3.73 10.18
C PHE A 163 11.91 3.61 11.00
N ASP A 164 12.70 2.57 10.72
CA ASP A 164 13.98 2.30 11.39
C ASP A 164 14.98 3.46 11.36
N ILE A 165 14.80 4.39 10.44
CA ILE A 165 15.57 5.64 10.36
C ILE A 165 15.51 6.45 11.68
N LEU A 166 14.41 6.38 12.42
CA LEU A 166 14.28 7.03 13.72
C LEU A 166 15.31 6.48 14.71
N ASP A 167 15.46 5.16 14.77
CA ASP A 167 16.44 4.50 15.63
C ASP A 167 17.86 4.74 15.16
N ARG A 168 18.09 4.76 13.83
CA ARG A 168 19.41 5.03 13.24
C ARG A 168 19.90 6.43 13.56
N VAL A 169 19.02 7.44 13.50
CA VAL A 169 19.39 8.82 13.87
C VAL A 169 19.62 8.94 15.37
N ARG A 170 18.77 8.33 16.19
CA ARG A 170 18.98 8.30 17.64
C ARG A 170 20.30 7.65 18.06
N ALA A 171 20.77 6.68 17.29
CA ALA A 171 22.04 5.99 17.53
C ALA A 171 23.27 6.80 17.12
N LEU A 172 23.14 7.93 16.40
CA LEU A 172 24.29 8.79 16.06
C LEU A 172 24.98 9.32 17.31
N HIS A 173 24.22 9.58 18.37
CA HIS A 173 24.78 10.02 19.66
C HIS A 173 24.28 9.18 20.84
N PRO A 174 25.20 8.52 21.56
CA PRO A 174 24.92 7.88 22.84
C PRO A 174 24.61 8.96 23.90
N GLY A 175 23.34 9.26 24.07
CA GLY A 175 22.84 10.33 24.94
C GLY A 175 21.54 10.92 24.41
N GLY A 176 21.23 10.62 23.15
CA GLY A 176 19.88 10.66 22.58
C GLY A 176 19.19 12.02 22.50
N LEU A 177 19.94 13.10 22.30
CA LEU A 177 19.35 14.43 22.17
C LEU A 177 18.81 14.68 20.76
N THR A 178 19.39 14.05 19.72
CA THR A 178 18.97 14.24 18.34
C THR A 178 17.93 13.19 17.96
N THR A 179 16.71 13.61 17.71
CA THR A 179 15.62 12.75 17.26
C THR A 179 14.96 13.31 16.01
N LEU A 180 14.18 12.48 15.33
CA LEU A 180 13.40 12.88 14.16
C LEU A 180 11.91 12.67 14.43
N SER A 181 11.12 13.58 13.89
CA SER A 181 9.68 13.39 13.72
C SER A 181 9.37 13.31 12.22
N ILE A 182 8.52 12.35 11.85
CA ILE A 182 8.13 12.12 10.45
C ILE A 182 6.61 12.16 10.35
N GLY A 183 6.10 13.00 9.46
CA GLY A 183 4.69 13.01 9.08
C GLY A 183 4.53 12.44 7.69
N VAL A 184 3.69 11.41 7.54
CA VAL A 184 3.44 10.72 6.28
C VAL A 184 2.02 10.99 5.81
N GLY A 185 1.90 11.36 4.53
CA GLY A 185 0.63 11.46 3.83
C GLY A 185 0.68 10.65 2.55
N HIS A 186 -0.17 9.66 2.45
CA HIS A 186 -0.25 8.75 1.31
C HIS A 186 -1.70 8.35 1.03
N GLY A 187 -1.95 7.67 -0.10
CA GLY A 187 -3.30 7.24 -0.50
C GLY A 187 -4.21 8.39 -0.96
N GLY A 188 -3.76 9.63 -0.93
CA GLY A 188 -4.52 10.79 -1.41
C GLY A 188 -4.75 10.74 -2.92
N LYS A 189 -5.78 11.41 -3.42
CA LYS A 189 -6.06 11.47 -4.87
C LYS A 189 -5.04 12.34 -5.61
N THR A 190 -4.40 13.27 -4.92
CA THR A 190 -3.43 14.21 -5.47
C THR A 190 -2.23 14.35 -4.54
N LEU A 191 -1.09 14.76 -5.09
CA LEU A 191 0.09 15.08 -4.29
C LEU A 191 -0.18 16.19 -3.26
N GLN A 192 -1.07 17.13 -3.59
CA GLN A 192 -1.49 18.18 -2.66
C GLN A 192 -2.22 17.60 -1.44
N GLU A 193 -3.11 16.64 -1.65
CA GLU A 193 -3.78 15.94 -0.54
C GLU A 193 -2.77 15.16 0.30
N CYS A 194 -1.84 14.43 -0.33
CA CYS A 194 -0.78 13.72 0.39
C CYS A 194 0.09 14.69 1.22
N HIS A 195 0.46 15.83 0.64
CA HIS A 195 1.20 16.85 1.39
C HIS A 195 0.40 17.41 2.57
N GLN A 196 -0.91 17.67 2.40
CA GLN A 196 -1.75 18.13 3.51
C GLN A 196 -1.86 17.07 4.61
N MET A 197 -2.03 15.80 4.24
CA MET A 197 -2.01 14.68 5.18
C MET A 197 -0.66 14.58 5.94
N ALA A 198 0.47 14.75 5.24
CA ALA A 198 1.79 14.76 5.86
C ALA A 198 1.95 15.92 6.87
N ARG A 199 1.38 17.10 6.57
CA ARG A 199 1.39 18.25 7.50
C ARG A 199 0.58 17.94 8.76
N GLU A 200 -0.61 17.40 8.63
CA GLU A 200 -1.42 17.01 9.78
C GLU A 200 -0.73 15.92 10.61
N SER A 201 -0.08 14.97 9.94
CA SER A 201 0.67 13.90 10.59
C SER A 201 1.87 14.44 11.39
N ILE A 202 2.67 15.33 10.80
CA ILE A 202 3.83 15.89 11.50
C ILE A 202 3.42 16.76 12.69
N ASP A 203 2.35 17.56 12.56
CA ASP A 203 1.86 18.39 13.64
C ASP A 203 1.41 17.53 14.84
N ILE A 204 0.78 16.38 14.59
CA ILE A 204 0.41 15.42 15.63
C ILE A 204 1.64 14.74 16.24
N ALA A 205 2.62 14.31 15.43
CA ALA A 205 3.84 13.70 15.93
C ALA A 205 4.59 14.65 16.87
N LEU A 206 4.77 15.90 16.48
CA LEU A 206 5.40 16.94 17.29
C LEU A 206 4.57 17.26 18.55
N GLY A 207 3.25 17.37 18.43
CA GLY A 207 2.36 17.62 19.58
C GLY A 207 2.35 16.50 20.63
N ARG A 208 2.82 15.30 20.26
CA ARG A 208 2.98 14.14 21.17
C ARG A 208 4.38 14.05 21.79
N GLY A 209 5.25 14.99 21.49
CA GLY A 209 6.61 15.06 22.04
C GLY A 209 7.71 14.69 21.04
N GLY A 210 7.39 14.46 19.78
CA GLY A 210 8.36 14.13 18.74
C GLY A 210 8.85 12.68 18.80
N ASP A 211 10.03 12.43 18.17
CA ASP A 211 10.73 11.12 18.13
C ASP A 211 9.87 9.97 17.61
N GLN A 212 9.04 10.22 16.60
CA GLN A 212 8.10 9.26 16.06
C GLN A 212 7.71 9.58 14.62
N ALA A 213 7.28 8.56 13.88
CA ALA A 213 6.56 8.74 12.64
C ALA A 213 5.04 8.64 12.88
N ALA A 214 4.29 9.59 12.34
CA ALA A 214 2.84 9.55 12.28
C ALA A 214 2.38 9.37 10.83
N VAL A 215 1.50 8.41 10.61
CA VAL A 215 0.97 8.07 9.29
C VAL A 215 -0.54 8.25 9.32
N LYS A 216 -1.07 9.09 8.43
CA LYS A 216 -2.52 9.26 8.34
C LYS A 216 -3.14 8.09 7.59
N THR A 217 -4.11 7.46 8.21
CA THR A 217 -4.92 6.38 7.64
C THR A 217 -6.39 6.81 7.52
N VAL A 218 -7.22 5.98 6.90
CA VAL A 218 -8.67 6.21 6.79
C VAL A 218 -9.33 6.28 8.17
N ASP A 219 -8.83 5.48 9.13
CA ASP A 219 -9.39 5.34 10.47
C ASP A 219 -8.77 6.30 11.50
N GLY A 220 -7.77 7.11 11.11
CA GLY A 220 -7.09 8.04 12.00
C GLY A 220 -5.60 8.14 11.74
N PHE A 221 -4.80 7.97 12.79
CA PHE A 221 -3.34 8.04 12.70
C PHE A 221 -2.73 6.78 13.33
N GLU A 222 -1.73 6.24 12.66
CA GLU A 222 -0.83 5.22 13.19
C GLU A 222 0.51 5.86 13.55
N PHE A 223 1.14 5.35 14.62
CA PHE A 223 2.39 5.88 15.13
C PHE A 223 3.45 4.80 15.21
N TYR A 224 4.68 5.17 14.82
CA TYR A 224 5.86 4.30 14.78
C TYR A 224 7.02 5.00 15.49
N GLY A 225 7.83 4.27 16.25
CA GLY A 225 8.91 4.84 17.06
C GLY A 225 8.40 5.43 18.38
N GLY A 226 9.21 6.26 19.03
CA GLY A 226 8.96 6.83 20.35
C GLY A 226 9.45 5.94 21.49
N ILE A 227 9.54 6.51 22.71
CA ILE A 227 10.01 5.82 23.93
C ILE A 227 9.03 4.72 24.38
N SER A 228 7.79 4.71 23.89
CA SER A 228 6.81 3.68 24.16
C SER A 228 6.98 2.51 23.18
N HIS A 229 7.63 1.45 23.62
CA HIS A 229 7.61 0.16 22.95
C HIS A 229 6.19 -0.41 22.94
N GLY A 230 5.42 -0.10 21.91
CA GLY A 230 4.08 -0.65 21.72
C GLY A 230 3.31 0.13 20.67
N VAL A 231 2.75 -0.59 19.71
CA VAL A 231 1.71 -0.07 18.82
C VAL A 231 0.50 0.28 19.68
N GLU A 232 0.42 1.52 20.17
CA GLU A 232 -0.84 2.01 20.72
C GLU A 232 -1.80 2.30 19.56
N LYS A 233 -2.56 1.27 19.18
CA LYS A 233 -3.83 1.47 18.47
C LYS A 233 -4.80 2.14 19.44
N ARG A 234 -4.74 3.43 19.56
CA ARG A 234 -5.83 4.19 20.19
C ARG A 234 -6.83 4.55 19.10
N SER A 235 -7.75 3.62 18.84
CA SER A 235 -9.03 3.91 18.24
C SER A 235 -9.84 4.79 19.21
N HIS A 236 -9.77 6.08 19.07
CA HIS A 236 -10.83 6.96 19.56
C HIS A 236 -11.80 7.17 18.41
N VAL A 237 -12.60 6.15 18.15
CA VAL A 237 -13.82 6.26 17.37
C VAL A 237 -14.82 7.02 18.23
N ARG A 238 -14.92 8.32 18.04
CA ARG A 238 -16.22 8.98 18.17
C ARG A 238 -16.89 8.86 16.80
N SER A 239 -17.79 7.88 16.74
CA SER A 239 -18.70 7.64 15.63
C SER A 239 -19.36 8.94 15.19
N TYR A 240 -18.95 9.45 14.02
CA TYR A 240 -19.86 10.19 13.16
C TYR A 240 -20.17 9.29 11.98
N ARG A 241 -21.31 8.58 12.13
CA ARG A 241 -22.03 8.00 10.99
C ARG A 241 -22.41 9.15 10.07
N HIS A 242 -21.65 9.35 9.01
CA HIS A 242 -22.16 9.94 7.80
C HIS A 242 -22.23 8.86 6.73
N THR A 243 -23.46 8.42 6.56
CA THR A 243 -24.00 7.70 5.42
C THR A 243 -23.53 8.35 4.13
N CYS A 244 -22.57 7.75 3.45
CA CYS A 244 -22.39 7.96 2.03
C CYS A 244 -23.09 6.82 1.30
N LEU A 245 -24.40 6.96 1.18
CA LEU A 245 -25.20 6.33 0.13
C LEU A 245 -24.95 7.07 -1.19
N GLY A 246 -24.60 6.29 -2.20
CA GLY A 246 -24.97 6.62 -3.56
C GLY A 246 -24.00 7.49 -4.34
N TYR A 247 -23.28 6.85 -5.26
CA TYR A 247 -23.11 7.34 -6.64
C TYR A 247 -22.44 6.22 -7.47
N TYR A 248 -23.24 5.26 -7.88
CA TYR A 248 -23.05 4.51 -9.12
C TYR A 248 -24.44 4.19 -9.68
N ASP A 249 -25.05 5.21 -10.25
CA ASP A 249 -26.03 5.09 -11.33
C ASP A 249 -25.67 6.22 -12.29
N LEU A 250 -25.23 5.84 -13.48
CA LEU A 250 -25.49 6.45 -14.78
C LEU A 250 -24.38 6.11 -15.78
N CYS A 251 -24.81 5.35 -16.74
CA CYS A 251 -24.37 4.94 -18.08
C CYS A 251 -23.77 3.58 -18.19
#